data_313f0e0597baa8e854e6ad6474e60736
#
_entry.id   313f0e0597baa8e854e6ad6474e60736
#
_cell.length_a   1.000
_cell.length_b   1.000
_cell.length_c   1.000
_cell.angle_alpha   90.00
_cell.angle_beta   90.00
_cell.angle_gamma   90.00
#
_symmetry.space_group_name_H-M   'P 1'
#
loop_
_entity.id
_entity.type
_entity.pdbx_description
1 polymer ?
#
loop_
_entity_poly.entity_id
_entity_poly.type
_entity_poly.pdbx_seq_one_letter_code
_entity_poly.pdbx_strand_id
1 'polypeptide(L)'
;MADIRDLWKDSKRTDPPEIQFRQAIIDAGLEPPSEVILDGKIHRFNSGSKGRSGFGDKSGWYVGYGDGIPAGRFGDWRWGVEHNFVADIGRKLTAREEMEFARHMDEARKVREAAEKKMRENVADVVDKIWSESAEANADHPYLVKKRIDPNGARVTGDGRLIVPLFNADGEMTTVQYIDASGGKLYHTGGKTGGSYWRIGDNEDSHIYIAEGFATAATISQVTEKACYVAYSASNIPTVTGLLRDRYGPSKRIIIVADNDANGVGKNYADQASAKFGATVIIPPVDGMDANDYLLAGNDLSALLEPPEQTFDWLLDGNDFRNSPAPISWLIKGWMQNNS
;
A
#
# COMPACT_ATOMS: atom_id res chain seq x y z
N MET A 1 40.33 -13.08 22.00
CA MET A 1 39.02 -13.47 21.47
C MET A 1 39.16 -14.86 20.90
N ALA A 2 38.45 -15.86 21.43
CA ALA A 2 38.46 -17.19 20.83
C ALA A 2 37.88 -17.12 19.43
N ASP A 3 38.55 -17.75 18.45
CA ASP A 3 38.06 -17.83 17.07
C ASP A 3 36.72 -18.61 17.09
N ILE A 4 35.71 -18.04 16.50
CA ILE A 4 34.38 -18.66 16.34
C ILE A 4 34.48 -20.11 15.81
N ARG A 5 35.48 -20.40 14.98
CA ARG A 5 35.76 -21.74 14.46
C ARG A 5 36.10 -22.78 15.55
N ASP A 6 36.54 -22.32 16.71
CA ASP A 6 36.85 -23.23 17.82
C ASP A 6 35.61 -23.60 18.65
N LEU A 7 34.56 -22.79 18.64
CA LEU A 7 33.27 -23.09 19.28
C LEU A 7 32.48 -24.20 18.56
N TRP A 8 32.80 -24.46 17.29
CA TRP A 8 32.10 -25.45 16.46
C TRP A 8 32.69 -26.86 16.55
N LYS A 9 33.85 -27.03 17.22
CA LYS A 9 34.54 -28.32 17.31
C LYS A 9 33.89 -29.32 18.26
N ASP A 10 33.06 -28.84 19.19
CA ASP A 10 32.49 -29.70 20.28
C ASP A 10 30.97 -29.90 20.19
N SER A 11 30.26 -29.28 19.21
CA SER A 11 28.82 -29.48 19.02
C SER A 11 28.56 -30.62 18.03
N LYS A 12 27.50 -31.39 18.26
CA LYS A 12 26.95 -32.35 17.28
C LYS A 12 26.86 -31.61 15.94
N ARG A 13 27.44 -32.23 14.89
CA ARG A 13 27.55 -31.68 13.52
C ARG A 13 26.30 -30.89 13.10
N THR A 14 26.35 -29.58 13.27
CA THR A 14 25.44 -28.65 12.63
C THR A 14 26.16 -28.09 11.39
N ASP A 15 25.43 -27.87 10.31
CA ASP A 15 25.99 -27.27 9.10
C ASP A 15 26.60 -25.88 9.39
N PRO A 16 27.57 -25.41 8.61
CA PRO A 16 28.06 -24.03 8.70
C PRO A 16 26.92 -22.99 8.68
N PRO A 17 27.06 -21.86 9.42
CA PRO A 17 26.01 -20.86 9.53
C PRO A 17 25.51 -20.34 8.19
N GLU A 18 26.40 -20.18 7.22
CA GLU A 18 26.08 -19.73 5.88
C GLU A 18 25.17 -20.72 5.15
N ILE A 19 25.39 -22.02 5.37
CA ILE A 19 24.55 -23.10 4.82
C ILE A 19 23.19 -23.10 5.50
N GLN A 20 23.17 -22.97 6.84
CA GLN A 20 21.93 -22.88 7.60
C GLN A 20 21.11 -21.66 7.19
N PHE A 21 21.75 -20.50 7.01
CA PHE A 21 21.10 -19.29 6.54
C PHE A 21 20.50 -19.47 5.14
N ARG A 22 21.28 -20.08 4.24
CA ARG A 22 20.83 -20.40 2.90
C ARG A 22 19.62 -21.36 2.92
N GLN A 23 19.63 -22.36 3.81
CA GLN A 23 18.50 -23.27 3.98
C GLN A 23 17.26 -22.54 4.52
N ALA A 24 17.42 -21.62 5.49
CA ALA A 24 16.31 -20.82 5.99
C ALA A 24 15.65 -19.97 4.90
N ILE A 25 16.43 -19.45 3.94
CA ILE A 25 15.90 -18.74 2.77
C ILE A 25 15.06 -19.69 1.90
N ILE A 26 15.53 -20.92 1.67
CA ILE A 26 14.78 -21.95 0.92
C ILE A 26 13.49 -22.32 1.63
N ASP A 27 13.54 -22.55 2.94
CA ASP A 27 12.38 -22.94 3.76
C ASP A 27 11.30 -21.85 3.78
N ALA A 28 11.69 -20.58 3.60
CA ALA A 28 10.79 -19.45 3.40
C ALA A 28 10.21 -19.35 1.97
N GLY A 29 10.54 -20.28 1.08
CA GLY A 29 10.03 -20.30 -0.30
C GLY A 29 10.76 -19.35 -1.25
N LEU A 30 11.95 -18.86 -0.90
CA LEU A 30 12.75 -17.97 -1.74
C LEU A 30 13.93 -18.74 -2.37
N GLU A 31 14.32 -18.35 -3.59
CA GLU A 31 15.58 -18.84 -4.18
C GLU A 31 16.75 -18.16 -3.47
N PRO A 32 17.70 -18.93 -2.85
CA PRO A 32 18.79 -18.34 -2.12
C PRO A 32 19.90 -17.83 -3.04
N PRO A 33 20.75 -16.88 -2.58
CA PRO A 33 21.98 -16.53 -3.29
C PRO A 33 22.93 -17.74 -3.38
N SER A 34 23.86 -17.69 -4.33
CA SER A 34 24.90 -18.72 -4.48
C SER A 34 25.78 -18.81 -3.24
N GLU A 35 26.03 -17.70 -2.59
CA GLU A 35 26.85 -17.57 -1.38
C GLU A 35 26.17 -16.61 -0.39
N VAL A 36 26.26 -16.91 0.91
CA VAL A 36 25.80 -16.03 1.99
C VAL A 36 27.04 -15.47 2.69
N ILE A 37 27.07 -14.13 2.83
CA ILE A 37 28.16 -13.40 3.49
C ILE A 37 27.60 -12.77 4.78
N LEU A 38 28.22 -13.10 5.91
CA LEU A 38 27.77 -12.65 7.24
C LEU A 38 28.63 -11.47 7.73
N ASP A 39 28.58 -10.32 7.00
CA ASP A 39 29.42 -9.15 7.23
C ASP A 39 28.66 -7.93 7.80
N GLY A 40 27.39 -8.11 8.20
CA GLY A 40 26.53 -7.05 8.74
C GLY A 40 26.01 -6.06 7.70
N LYS A 41 26.28 -6.27 6.41
CA LYS A 41 25.80 -5.42 5.34
C LYS A 41 24.58 -6.00 4.65
N ILE A 42 23.83 -5.12 3.97
CA ILE A 42 22.71 -5.57 3.14
C ILE A 42 23.21 -6.14 1.83
N HIS A 43 22.80 -7.36 1.54
CA HIS A 43 23.07 -8.07 0.28
C HIS A 43 21.77 -8.26 -0.49
N ARG A 44 21.82 -8.04 -1.81
CA ARG A 44 20.67 -8.18 -2.72
C ARG A 44 20.85 -9.43 -3.58
N PHE A 45 19.77 -10.21 -3.73
CA PHE A 45 19.79 -11.42 -4.54
C PHE A 45 18.49 -11.59 -5.33
N ASN A 46 18.52 -12.45 -6.35
CA ASN A 46 17.31 -12.87 -7.05
C ASN A 46 16.61 -13.95 -6.21
N SER A 47 15.43 -13.63 -5.70
CA SER A 47 14.65 -14.51 -4.83
C SER A 47 13.76 -15.52 -5.59
N GLY A 48 13.86 -15.57 -6.94
CA GLY A 48 12.97 -16.39 -7.78
C GLY A 48 11.60 -15.74 -8.04
N SER A 49 11.30 -14.61 -7.39
CA SER A 49 10.07 -13.87 -7.68
C SER A 49 10.13 -13.33 -9.10
N LYS A 50 9.29 -13.89 -10.00
CA LYS A 50 9.21 -13.42 -11.39
C LYS A 50 8.54 -12.05 -11.41
N GLY A 51 9.30 -11.01 -11.74
CA GLY A 51 8.73 -9.72 -12.11
C GLY A 51 7.95 -9.82 -13.42
N ARG A 52 6.99 -8.92 -13.62
CA ARG A 52 6.23 -8.80 -14.89
C ARG A 52 7.14 -8.67 -16.13
N SER A 53 8.36 -8.22 -15.97
CA SER A 53 9.36 -8.04 -17.05
C SER A 53 10.13 -9.32 -17.43
N GLY A 54 9.93 -10.43 -16.72
CA GLY A 54 10.63 -11.69 -17.01
C GLY A 54 12.13 -11.69 -16.68
N PHE A 55 12.73 -10.55 -16.35
CA PHE A 55 14.11 -10.44 -15.90
C PHE A 55 14.17 -10.56 -14.37
N GLY A 56 15.04 -11.44 -13.87
CA GLY A 56 15.28 -11.63 -12.46
C GLY A 56 15.85 -10.35 -11.84
N ASP A 57 14.98 -9.54 -11.22
CA ASP A 57 15.47 -8.43 -10.43
C ASP A 57 15.86 -8.92 -9.03
N LYS A 58 16.77 -8.19 -8.40
CA LYS A 58 17.28 -8.50 -7.08
C LYS A 58 16.30 -7.98 -5.99
N SER A 59 15.07 -8.53 -5.93
CA SER A 59 14.07 -8.15 -4.92
C SER A 59 14.36 -8.80 -3.55
N GLY A 60 15.04 -9.93 -3.53
CA GLY A 60 15.52 -10.56 -2.32
C GLY A 60 16.63 -9.75 -1.64
N TRP A 61 16.63 -9.75 -0.33
CA TRP A 61 17.64 -9.09 0.50
C TRP A 61 17.94 -9.92 1.77
N TYR A 62 19.16 -9.79 2.29
CA TYR A 62 19.49 -10.26 3.62
C TYR A 62 20.55 -9.37 4.27
N VAL A 63 20.59 -9.43 5.62
CA VAL A 63 21.68 -8.92 6.46
C VAL A 63 22.02 -10.03 7.43
N GLY A 64 23.27 -10.45 7.47
CA GLY A 64 23.74 -11.51 8.36
C GLY A 64 24.98 -11.07 9.11
N TYR A 65 25.07 -11.47 10.38
CA TYR A 65 26.18 -11.25 11.29
C TYR A 65 26.84 -12.57 11.61
N GLY A 66 28.17 -12.65 11.49
CA GLY A 66 28.97 -13.86 11.78
C GLY A 66 29.66 -13.82 13.14
N ASP A 67 29.59 -12.70 13.88
CA ASP A 67 30.15 -12.55 15.22
C ASP A 67 29.20 -13.12 16.29
N GLY A 68 29.76 -13.73 17.33
CA GLY A 68 28.96 -14.40 18.34
C GLY A 68 28.19 -15.60 17.79
N ILE A 69 26.90 -15.73 18.06
CA ILE A 69 26.03 -16.69 17.41
C ILE A 69 25.54 -16.07 16.10
N PRO A 70 25.86 -16.72 14.97
CA PRO A 70 25.48 -16.18 13.68
C PRO A 70 23.97 -16.01 13.55
N ALA A 71 23.56 -14.79 13.17
CA ALA A 71 22.17 -14.37 13.12
C ALA A 71 21.93 -13.37 12.01
N GLY A 72 20.68 -13.16 11.62
CA GLY A 72 20.37 -12.20 10.57
C GLY A 72 18.88 -12.09 10.29
N ARG A 73 18.57 -11.26 9.26
CA ARG A 73 17.24 -11.10 8.69
C ARG A 73 17.33 -11.21 7.18
N PHE A 74 16.27 -11.72 6.58
CA PHE A 74 16.16 -11.81 5.14
C PHE A 74 14.70 -11.66 4.71
N GLY A 75 14.47 -11.39 3.43
CA GLY A 75 13.12 -11.26 2.91
C GLY A 75 13.10 -10.91 1.42
N ASP A 76 11.92 -10.55 0.97
CA ASP A 76 11.68 -10.06 -0.39
C ASP A 76 10.85 -8.77 -0.34
N TRP A 77 11.36 -7.68 -0.92
CA TRP A 77 10.66 -6.39 -0.92
C TRP A 77 9.41 -6.36 -1.79
N ARG A 78 9.35 -7.21 -2.81
CA ARG A 78 8.18 -7.30 -3.70
C ARG A 78 7.02 -7.98 -3.01
N TRP A 79 7.30 -9.05 -2.26
CA TRP A 79 6.29 -9.79 -1.53
C TRP A 79 6.04 -9.25 -0.11
N GLY A 80 6.86 -8.31 0.34
CA GLY A 80 6.74 -7.72 1.68
C GLY A 80 6.97 -8.73 2.81
N VAL A 81 7.73 -9.80 2.53
CA VAL A 81 7.99 -10.86 3.51
C VAL A 81 9.34 -10.65 4.18
N GLU A 82 9.38 -10.92 5.49
CA GLU A 82 10.59 -10.84 6.32
C GLU A 82 10.66 -12.01 7.27
N HIS A 83 11.89 -12.53 7.44
CA HIS A 83 12.20 -13.64 8.34
C HIS A 83 13.45 -13.34 9.14
N ASN A 84 13.46 -13.80 10.40
CA ASN A 84 14.66 -13.79 11.23
C ASN A 84 15.39 -15.14 11.08
N PHE A 85 16.70 -15.09 11.15
CA PHE A 85 17.58 -16.26 11.19
C PHE A 85 18.43 -16.23 12.46
N VAL A 86 18.62 -17.37 13.05
CA VAL A 86 19.62 -17.64 14.08
C VAL A 86 20.19 -19.04 13.83
N ALA A 87 21.51 -19.17 13.85
CA ALA A 87 22.17 -20.45 13.65
C ALA A 87 21.87 -21.43 14.80
N ASP A 88 21.53 -22.66 14.45
CA ASP A 88 21.47 -23.76 15.41
C ASP A 88 22.91 -24.15 15.83
N ILE A 89 23.20 -23.96 17.09
CA ILE A 89 24.51 -24.32 17.70
C ILE A 89 24.44 -25.62 18.51
N GLY A 90 23.35 -26.39 18.36
CA GLY A 90 23.15 -27.68 19.05
C GLY A 90 22.78 -27.56 20.52
N ARG A 91 22.57 -26.36 21.06
CA ARG A 91 22.12 -26.08 22.44
C ARG A 91 21.25 -24.85 22.52
N LYS A 92 20.54 -24.64 23.62
CA LYS A 92 19.82 -23.39 23.90
C LYS A 92 20.80 -22.23 24.11
N LEU A 93 20.36 -21.05 23.71
CA LEU A 93 21.07 -19.80 23.93
C LEU A 93 21.12 -19.48 25.42
N THR A 94 22.21 -18.88 25.86
CA THR A 94 22.28 -18.24 27.17
C THR A 94 21.62 -16.88 27.13
N ALA A 95 21.22 -16.32 28.28
CA ALA A 95 20.62 -14.99 28.35
C ALA A 95 21.49 -13.89 27.70
N ARG A 96 22.81 -14.01 27.79
CA ARG A 96 23.74 -13.08 27.14
C ARG A 96 23.69 -13.20 25.61
N GLU A 97 23.66 -14.42 25.11
CA GLU A 97 23.54 -14.70 23.66
C GLU A 97 22.18 -14.26 23.10
N GLU A 98 21.09 -14.41 23.85
CA GLU A 98 19.77 -13.88 23.49
C GLU A 98 19.78 -12.34 23.38
N MET A 99 20.45 -11.65 24.28
CA MET A 99 20.61 -10.19 24.20
C MET A 99 21.44 -9.76 22.98
N GLU A 100 22.50 -10.50 22.66
CA GLU A 100 23.35 -10.27 21.50
C GLU A 100 22.58 -10.51 20.19
N PHE A 101 21.82 -11.60 20.14
CA PHE A 101 20.89 -11.87 19.02
C PHE A 101 19.88 -10.72 18.84
N ALA A 102 19.22 -10.27 19.91
CA ALA A 102 18.27 -9.15 19.85
C ALA A 102 18.93 -7.86 19.32
N ARG A 103 20.17 -7.58 19.73
CA ARG A 103 20.96 -6.46 19.22
C ARG A 103 21.21 -6.58 17.71
N HIS A 104 21.67 -7.75 17.24
CA HIS A 104 21.89 -7.98 15.81
C HIS A 104 20.60 -7.84 14.99
N MET A 105 19.46 -8.28 15.52
CA MET A 105 18.18 -8.10 14.86
C MET A 105 17.78 -6.62 14.73
N ASP A 106 18.03 -5.81 15.77
CA ASP A 106 17.77 -4.38 15.72
C ASP A 106 18.73 -3.65 14.75
N GLU A 107 20.01 -4.02 14.75
CA GLU A 107 20.99 -3.49 13.80
C GLU A 107 20.64 -3.87 12.37
N ALA A 108 20.27 -5.11 12.10
CA ALA A 108 19.84 -5.55 10.76
C ALA A 108 18.61 -4.79 10.28
N ARG A 109 17.64 -4.54 11.18
CA ARG A 109 16.48 -3.71 10.88
C ARG A 109 16.88 -2.28 10.49
N LYS A 110 17.75 -1.64 11.27
CA LYS A 110 18.25 -0.28 10.99
C LYS A 110 18.99 -0.18 9.66
N VAL A 111 19.85 -1.16 9.36
CA VAL A 111 20.59 -1.22 8.09
C VAL A 111 19.63 -1.32 6.91
N ARG A 112 18.60 -2.18 7.01
CA ARG A 112 17.57 -2.32 5.98
C ARG A 112 16.78 -1.03 5.80
N GLU A 113 16.28 -0.44 6.90
CA GLU A 113 15.50 0.79 6.87
C GLU A 113 16.29 1.97 6.26
N ALA A 114 17.58 2.08 6.60
CA ALA A 114 18.46 3.09 6.02
C ALA A 114 18.68 2.89 4.51
N ALA A 115 18.89 1.64 4.08
CA ALA A 115 19.05 1.31 2.66
C ALA A 115 17.75 1.59 1.87
N GLU A 116 16.60 1.25 2.44
CA GLU A 116 15.29 1.51 1.86
C GLU A 116 15.00 3.02 1.76
N LYS A 117 15.32 3.77 2.81
CA LYS A 117 15.18 5.24 2.81
C LYS A 117 16.04 5.87 1.71
N LYS A 118 17.32 5.50 1.63
CA LYS A 118 18.22 6.01 0.60
C LYS A 118 17.77 5.66 -0.82
N MET A 119 17.22 4.46 -1.00
CA MET A 119 16.66 4.05 -2.29
C MET A 119 15.44 4.91 -2.67
N ARG A 120 14.55 5.18 -1.70
CA ARG A 120 13.37 6.04 -1.92
C ARG A 120 13.76 7.48 -2.26
N GLU A 121 14.74 8.05 -1.56
CA GLU A 121 15.28 9.39 -1.85
C GLU A 121 15.84 9.46 -3.28
N ASN A 122 16.67 8.49 -3.69
CA ASN A 122 17.19 8.44 -5.04
C ASN A 122 16.08 8.29 -6.10
N VAL A 123 15.03 7.52 -5.80
CA VAL A 123 13.90 7.35 -6.73
C VAL A 123 13.08 8.62 -6.83
N ALA A 124 12.85 9.34 -5.74
CA ALA A 124 12.14 10.62 -5.76
C ALA A 124 12.81 11.61 -6.71
N ASP A 125 14.13 11.80 -6.62
CA ASP A 125 14.90 12.68 -7.52
C ASP A 125 14.76 12.27 -8.99
N VAL A 126 14.80 10.96 -9.25
CA VAL A 126 14.67 10.42 -10.63
C VAL A 126 13.27 10.65 -11.18
N VAL A 127 12.23 10.38 -10.39
CA VAL A 127 10.83 10.55 -10.86
C VAL A 127 10.45 12.02 -11.00
N ASP A 128 10.97 12.91 -10.16
CA ASP A 128 10.81 14.36 -10.31
C ASP A 128 11.39 14.85 -11.63
N LYS A 129 12.57 14.34 -11.98
CA LYS A 129 13.19 14.65 -13.29
C LYS A 129 12.34 14.11 -14.45
N ILE A 130 11.94 12.83 -14.40
CA ILE A 130 11.07 12.23 -15.44
C ILE A 130 9.78 13.05 -15.58
N TRP A 131 9.19 13.43 -14.47
CA TRP A 131 7.96 14.22 -14.46
C TRP A 131 8.15 15.59 -15.09
N SER A 132 9.20 16.32 -14.69
CA SER A 132 9.48 17.67 -15.20
C SER A 132 9.84 17.71 -16.69
N GLU A 133 10.52 16.66 -17.18
CA GLU A 133 10.91 16.52 -18.59
C GLU A 133 9.78 15.98 -19.50
N SER A 134 8.71 15.46 -18.93
CA SER A 134 7.57 14.91 -19.68
C SER A 134 6.60 16.02 -20.11
N ALA A 135 6.02 15.88 -21.31
CA ALA A 135 5.02 16.80 -21.82
C ALA A 135 3.65 16.57 -21.14
N GLU A 136 2.81 17.59 -21.10
CA GLU A 136 1.41 17.43 -20.69
C GLU A 136 0.70 16.44 -21.62
N ALA A 137 -0.15 15.59 -21.05
CA ALA A 137 -0.92 14.64 -21.84
C ALA A 137 -2.05 15.35 -22.61
N ASN A 138 -2.21 15.00 -23.88
CA ASN A 138 -3.34 15.42 -24.67
C ASN A 138 -4.50 14.43 -24.54
N ALA A 139 -5.72 14.91 -24.73
CA ALA A 139 -6.93 14.07 -24.68
C ALA A 139 -6.99 12.98 -25.77
N ASP A 140 -6.18 13.10 -26.82
CA ASP A 140 -6.06 12.11 -27.90
C ASP A 140 -5.16 10.91 -27.56
N HIS A 141 -4.54 10.89 -26.38
CA HIS A 141 -3.77 9.72 -25.95
C HIS A 141 -4.65 8.45 -25.96
N PRO A 142 -4.22 7.34 -26.61
CA PRO A 142 -5.07 6.16 -26.85
C PRO A 142 -5.75 5.60 -25.60
N TYR A 143 -5.06 5.60 -24.47
CA TYR A 143 -5.63 5.16 -23.19
C TYR A 143 -6.76 6.09 -22.71
N LEU A 144 -6.59 7.42 -22.80
CA LEU A 144 -7.59 8.39 -22.39
C LEU A 144 -8.83 8.30 -23.26
N VAL A 145 -8.65 8.20 -24.58
CA VAL A 145 -9.73 8.00 -25.55
C VAL A 145 -10.50 6.70 -25.26
N LYS A 146 -9.78 5.60 -25.04
CA LYS A 146 -10.39 4.29 -24.72
C LYS A 146 -11.23 4.34 -23.46
N LYS A 147 -10.75 5.03 -22.42
CA LYS A 147 -11.42 5.16 -21.11
C LYS A 147 -12.40 6.34 -21.06
N ARG A 148 -12.47 7.17 -22.11
CA ARG A 148 -13.30 8.39 -22.21
C ARG A 148 -13.11 9.33 -21.03
N ILE A 149 -11.85 9.58 -20.66
CA ILE A 149 -11.45 10.44 -19.55
C ILE A 149 -10.52 11.55 -20.02
N ASP A 150 -10.56 12.68 -19.33
CA ASP A 150 -9.63 13.78 -19.55
C ASP A 150 -8.24 13.45 -18.99
N PRO A 151 -7.19 14.16 -19.42
CA PRO A 151 -5.84 13.99 -18.92
C PRO A 151 -5.67 14.19 -17.41
N ASN A 152 -6.47 15.06 -16.78
CA ASN A 152 -6.47 15.35 -15.35
C ASN A 152 -5.07 15.64 -14.78
N GLY A 153 -4.24 16.36 -15.52
CA GLY A 153 -2.88 16.68 -15.14
C GLY A 153 -1.83 15.57 -15.35
N ALA A 154 -2.21 14.43 -15.96
CA ALA A 154 -1.26 13.42 -16.38
C ALA A 154 -0.29 13.97 -17.44
N ARG A 155 0.88 13.36 -17.57
CA ARG A 155 1.91 13.70 -18.56
C ARG A 155 2.20 12.52 -19.47
N VAL A 156 2.98 12.76 -20.53
CA VAL A 156 3.38 11.73 -21.48
C VAL A 156 4.91 11.72 -21.61
N THR A 157 5.49 10.55 -21.47
CA THR A 157 6.92 10.32 -21.69
C THR A 157 7.29 10.34 -23.19
N GLY A 158 8.58 10.53 -23.50
CA GLY A 158 9.04 10.54 -24.90
C GLY A 158 8.77 9.26 -25.68
N ASP A 159 8.53 8.12 -25.00
CA ASP A 159 8.14 6.84 -25.60
C ASP A 159 6.60 6.65 -25.70
N GLY A 160 5.83 7.70 -25.40
CA GLY A 160 4.38 7.73 -25.59
C GLY A 160 3.57 7.07 -24.47
N ARG A 161 4.16 6.71 -23.33
CA ARG A 161 3.41 6.23 -22.18
C ARG A 161 2.85 7.40 -21.37
N LEU A 162 1.59 7.27 -20.93
CA LEU A 162 1.02 8.16 -19.95
C LEU A 162 1.72 7.94 -18.61
N ILE A 163 2.00 9.03 -17.88
CA ILE A 163 2.49 8.97 -16.51
C ILE A 163 1.55 9.72 -15.58
N VAL A 164 1.26 9.11 -14.45
CA VAL A 164 0.46 9.67 -13.36
C VAL A 164 1.27 9.66 -12.07
N PRO A 165 1.29 10.78 -11.32
CA PRO A 165 2.15 10.93 -10.16
C PRO A 165 1.54 10.25 -8.93
N LEU A 166 2.39 9.85 -7.99
CA LEU A 166 1.99 9.42 -6.65
C LEU A 166 2.65 10.36 -5.64
N PHE A 167 1.84 10.99 -4.78
CA PHE A 167 2.30 11.89 -3.73
C PHE A 167 2.04 11.30 -2.35
N ASN A 168 2.94 11.56 -1.40
CA ASN A 168 2.70 11.29 0.01
C ASN A 168 1.79 12.36 0.64
N ALA A 169 1.48 12.21 1.93
CA ALA A 169 0.65 13.17 2.67
C ALA A 169 1.28 14.57 2.79
N ASP A 170 2.61 14.67 2.68
CA ASP A 170 3.37 15.92 2.74
C ASP A 170 3.43 16.64 1.39
N GLY A 171 2.87 16.03 0.32
CA GLY A 171 2.87 16.58 -1.03
C GLY A 171 4.14 16.31 -1.83
N GLU A 172 5.01 15.45 -1.36
CA GLU A 172 6.23 15.03 -2.06
C GLU A 172 5.92 13.88 -3.04
N MET A 173 6.45 13.95 -4.25
CA MET A 173 6.30 12.87 -5.23
C MET A 173 7.14 11.66 -4.81
N THR A 174 6.48 10.53 -4.61
CA THR A 174 7.14 9.29 -4.16
C THR A 174 7.51 8.36 -5.31
N THR A 175 6.71 8.40 -6.36
CA THR A 175 6.89 7.61 -7.59
C THR A 175 5.91 8.05 -8.67
N VAL A 176 5.99 7.40 -9.82
CA VAL A 176 5.02 7.54 -10.92
C VAL A 176 4.53 6.18 -11.38
N GLN A 177 3.30 6.13 -11.89
CA GLN A 177 2.76 4.98 -12.60
C GLN A 177 2.78 5.28 -14.10
N TYR A 178 3.40 4.39 -14.88
CA TYR A 178 3.32 4.40 -16.34
C TYR A 178 2.09 3.63 -16.79
N ILE A 179 1.38 4.16 -17.77
CA ILE A 179 0.23 3.50 -18.40
C ILE A 179 0.47 3.50 -19.91
N ASP A 180 0.55 2.32 -20.50
CA ASP A 180 0.71 2.20 -21.95
C ASP A 180 -0.63 2.35 -22.70
N ALA A 181 -0.58 2.45 -24.03
CA ALA A 181 -1.76 2.60 -24.88
C ALA A 181 -2.79 1.46 -24.74
N SER A 182 -2.35 0.25 -24.35
CA SER A 182 -3.24 -0.90 -24.13
C SER A 182 -3.93 -0.86 -22.75
N GLY A 183 -3.39 -0.08 -21.81
CA GLY A 183 -3.83 0.02 -20.42
C GLY A 183 -2.96 -0.79 -19.45
N GLY A 184 -1.81 -1.31 -19.91
CA GLY A 184 -0.82 -1.94 -19.04
C GLY A 184 -0.21 -0.92 -18.08
N LYS A 185 -0.17 -1.25 -16.79
CA LYS A 185 0.28 -0.34 -15.72
C LYS A 185 1.57 -0.86 -15.08
N LEU A 186 2.54 0.03 -14.89
CA LEU A 186 3.83 -0.28 -14.25
C LEU A 186 4.27 0.88 -13.38
N TYR A 187 4.70 0.62 -12.15
CA TYR A 187 5.31 1.65 -11.30
C TYR A 187 6.80 1.81 -11.62
N HIS A 188 7.32 3.01 -11.38
CA HIS A 188 8.76 3.20 -11.41
C HIS A 188 9.42 2.35 -10.31
N THR A 189 10.44 1.57 -10.69
CA THR A 189 11.08 0.59 -9.81
C THR A 189 11.69 1.26 -8.57
N GLY A 190 11.37 0.74 -7.40
CA GLY A 190 11.90 1.22 -6.12
C GLY A 190 11.16 2.38 -5.50
N GLY A 191 10.13 2.92 -6.17
CA GLY A 191 9.28 3.97 -5.62
C GLY A 191 8.31 3.45 -4.55
N LYS A 192 7.95 4.33 -3.62
CA LYS A 192 6.98 4.02 -2.56
C LYS A 192 5.57 4.24 -3.08
N THR A 193 4.73 3.20 -3.07
CA THR A 193 3.31 3.28 -3.42
C THR A 193 2.40 3.33 -2.21
N GLY A 194 2.76 2.64 -1.11
CA GLY A 194 1.97 2.58 0.11
C GLY A 194 1.88 3.96 0.80
N GLY A 195 0.66 4.41 1.11
CA GLY A 195 0.37 5.72 1.67
C GLY A 195 0.48 6.87 0.66
N SER A 196 0.70 6.57 -0.62
CA SER A 196 0.73 7.57 -1.67
C SER A 196 -0.59 7.59 -2.43
N TYR A 197 -0.98 8.76 -2.90
CA TYR A 197 -2.23 9.01 -3.62
C TYR A 197 -2.09 10.17 -4.60
N TRP A 198 -3.06 10.36 -5.46
CA TRP A 198 -3.22 11.56 -6.28
C TRP A 198 -4.65 12.05 -6.27
N ARG A 199 -4.85 13.37 -6.15
CA ARG A 199 -6.16 14.01 -6.20
C ARG A 199 -6.49 14.42 -7.62
N ILE A 200 -7.67 14.05 -8.10
CA ILE A 200 -8.29 14.51 -9.34
C ILE A 200 -9.49 15.38 -8.98
N GLY A 201 -9.59 16.54 -9.61
CA GLY A 201 -10.60 17.54 -9.29
C GLY A 201 -10.29 18.34 -8.02
N ASP A 202 -10.84 19.53 -7.92
CA ASP A 202 -10.57 20.48 -6.83
C ASP A 202 -11.76 20.69 -5.88
N ASN A 203 -12.96 20.25 -6.27
CA ASN A 203 -14.16 20.43 -5.47
C ASN A 203 -14.24 19.40 -4.34
N GLU A 204 -13.82 19.81 -3.16
CA GLU A 204 -13.87 19.01 -1.94
C GLU A 204 -15.07 19.34 -1.04
N ASP A 205 -16.00 20.16 -1.49
CA ASP A 205 -17.18 20.52 -0.72
C ASP A 205 -18.04 19.29 -0.43
N SER A 206 -18.73 19.31 0.71
CA SER A 206 -19.59 18.23 1.20
C SER A 206 -18.91 16.85 1.36
N HIS A 207 -18.37 16.26 0.31
CA HIS A 207 -17.77 14.91 0.33
C HIS A 207 -16.64 14.78 -0.70
N ILE A 208 -15.84 13.74 -0.54
CA ILE A 208 -14.76 13.35 -1.43
C ILE A 208 -14.86 11.85 -1.75
N TYR A 209 -14.32 11.47 -2.90
CA TYR A 209 -14.26 10.07 -3.32
C TYR A 209 -12.85 9.49 -3.21
N ILE A 210 -12.77 8.17 -3.09
CA ILE A 210 -11.55 7.38 -3.22
C ILE A 210 -11.84 6.25 -4.20
N ALA A 211 -10.95 6.03 -5.16
CA ALA A 211 -10.98 4.91 -6.09
C ALA A 211 -9.61 4.25 -6.21
N GLU A 212 -9.57 2.99 -6.64
CA GLU A 212 -8.33 2.27 -6.80
C GLU A 212 -7.49 2.82 -7.96
N GLY A 213 -8.09 2.96 -9.14
CA GLY A 213 -7.38 3.25 -10.38
C GLY A 213 -7.55 4.69 -10.88
N PHE A 214 -6.57 5.17 -11.67
CA PHE A 214 -6.61 6.50 -12.29
C PHE A 214 -7.87 6.71 -13.16
N ALA A 215 -8.20 5.75 -14.05
CA ALA A 215 -9.37 5.90 -14.92
C ALA A 215 -10.67 5.96 -14.14
N THR A 216 -10.83 5.09 -13.14
CA THR A 216 -11.98 5.05 -12.25
C THR A 216 -12.16 6.37 -11.52
N ALA A 217 -11.07 6.90 -10.93
CA ALA A 217 -11.10 8.18 -10.23
C ALA A 217 -11.39 9.37 -11.15
N ALA A 218 -10.81 9.41 -12.36
CA ALA A 218 -11.08 10.42 -13.35
C ALA A 218 -12.55 10.42 -13.78
N THR A 219 -13.10 9.24 -14.02
CA THR A 219 -14.53 9.07 -14.37
C THR A 219 -15.45 9.57 -13.25
N ILE A 220 -15.17 9.20 -12.01
CA ILE A 220 -15.94 9.65 -10.85
C ILE A 220 -15.90 11.17 -10.75
N SER A 221 -14.70 11.77 -10.85
CA SER A 221 -14.55 13.23 -10.80
C SER A 221 -15.29 13.94 -11.93
N GLN A 222 -15.23 13.40 -13.15
CA GLN A 222 -15.96 13.97 -14.31
C GLN A 222 -17.50 13.92 -14.14
N VAL A 223 -18.03 12.80 -13.61
CA VAL A 223 -19.49 12.62 -13.45
C VAL A 223 -20.03 13.42 -12.26
N THR A 224 -19.27 13.53 -11.18
CA THR A 224 -19.75 14.13 -9.92
C THR A 224 -19.28 15.56 -9.72
N GLU A 225 -18.34 16.04 -10.53
CA GLU A 225 -17.63 17.31 -10.34
C GLU A 225 -16.99 17.45 -8.94
N LYS A 226 -16.69 16.33 -8.26
CA LYS A 226 -16.06 16.27 -6.94
C LYS A 226 -14.64 15.73 -7.01
N ALA A 227 -13.87 16.07 -6.00
CA ALA A 227 -12.52 15.51 -5.85
C ALA A 227 -12.57 13.99 -5.64
N CYS A 228 -11.79 13.27 -6.43
CA CYS A 228 -11.58 11.84 -6.28
C CYS A 228 -10.09 11.53 -6.10
N TYR A 229 -9.78 10.75 -5.07
CA TYR A 229 -8.42 10.36 -4.71
C TYR A 229 -8.09 8.97 -5.27
N VAL A 230 -7.03 8.88 -6.05
CA VAL A 230 -6.51 7.62 -6.60
C VAL A 230 -5.67 6.94 -5.53
N ALA A 231 -6.05 5.75 -5.10
CA ALA A 231 -5.29 4.96 -4.10
C ALA A 231 -4.24 4.03 -4.73
N TYR A 232 -4.29 3.79 -6.04
CA TYR A 232 -3.37 2.98 -6.85
C TYR A 232 -3.38 1.47 -6.60
N SER A 233 -3.95 1.00 -5.50
CA SER A 233 -4.23 -0.41 -5.25
C SER A 233 -5.31 -0.57 -4.18
N ALA A 234 -6.03 -1.69 -4.22
CA ALA A 234 -7.03 -2.03 -3.21
C ALA A 234 -6.44 -2.00 -1.79
N SER A 235 -5.26 -2.61 -1.60
CA SER A 235 -4.58 -2.68 -0.30
C SER A 235 -4.15 -1.32 0.27
N ASN A 236 -4.03 -0.29 -0.57
CA ASN A 236 -3.69 1.07 -0.15
C ASN A 236 -4.92 1.90 0.24
N ILE A 237 -6.13 1.48 -0.15
CA ILE A 237 -7.39 2.20 0.17
C ILE A 237 -7.52 2.49 1.68
N PRO A 238 -7.32 1.54 2.61
CA PRO A 238 -7.42 1.83 4.03
C PRO A 238 -6.41 2.87 4.51
N THR A 239 -5.18 2.82 4.01
CA THR A 239 -4.13 3.79 4.37
C THR A 239 -4.48 5.18 3.88
N VAL A 240 -4.88 5.33 2.61
CA VAL A 240 -5.29 6.61 2.02
C VAL A 240 -6.53 7.16 2.74
N THR A 241 -7.52 6.32 3.03
CA THR A 241 -8.71 6.73 3.79
C THR A 241 -8.34 7.29 5.16
N GLY A 242 -7.40 6.64 5.87
CA GLY A 242 -6.89 7.12 7.15
C GLY A 242 -6.23 8.50 7.03
N LEU A 243 -5.32 8.68 6.07
CA LEU A 243 -4.65 9.96 5.80
C LEU A 243 -5.64 11.08 5.48
N LEU A 244 -6.66 10.80 4.67
CA LEU A 244 -7.69 11.77 4.33
C LEU A 244 -8.61 12.05 5.53
N ARG A 245 -8.91 11.06 6.38
CA ARG A 245 -9.63 11.24 7.62
C ARG A 245 -8.88 12.14 8.60
N ASP A 246 -7.57 11.96 8.72
CA ASP A 246 -6.71 12.82 9.55
C ASP A 246 -6.66 14.25 9.00
N ARG A 247 -6.60 14.40 7.67
CA ARG A 247 -6.56 15.71 7.00
C ARG A 247 -7.87 16.50 7.12
N TYR A 248 -9.02 15.84 6.91
CA TYR A 248 -10.32 16.53 6.81
C TYR A 248 -11.17 16.44 8.08
N GLY A 249 -10.76 15.63 9.04
CA GLY A 249 -11.49 15.42 10.28
C GLY A 249 -12.68 14.47 10.15
N PRO A 250 -13.37 14.19 11.29
CA PRO A 250 -14.41 13.16 11.36
C PRO A 250 -15.71 13.53 10.64
N SER A 251 -16.01 14.81 10.47
CA SER A 251 -17.24 15.29 9.83
C SER A 251 -17.21 15.19 8.30
N LYS A 252 -16.03 15.07 7.69
CA LYS A 252 -15.92 14.95 6.24
C LYS A 252 -16.47 13.62 5.76
N ARG A 253 -17.41 13.65 4.85
CA ARG A 253 -17.91 12.45 4.21
C ARG A 253 -16.90 11.95 3.19
N ILE A 254 -16.44 10.70 3.37
CA ILE A 254 -15.52 10.00 2.48
C ILE A 254 -16.28 8.83 1.86
N ILE A 255 -16.28 8.74 0.54
CA ILE A 255 -16.95 7.69 -0.23
C ILE A 255 -15.90 6.89 -0.98
N ILE A 256 -15.80 5.59 -0.71
CA ILE A 256 -14.93 4.67 -1.41
C ILE A 256 -15.73 4.01 -2.52
N VAL A 257 -15.30 4.16 -3.76
CA VAL A 257 -15.88 3.45 -4.90
C VAL A 257 -14.94 2.29 -5.23
N ALA A 258 -15.33 1.10 -4.80
CA ALA A 258 -14.54 -0.11 -4.97
C ALA A 258 -14.90 -0.85 -6.25
N ASP A 259 -13.91 -1.49 -6.86
CA ASP A 259 -14.10 -2.34 -8.03
C ASP A 259 -14.87 -3.61 -7.62
N ASN A 260 -15.80 -4.07 -8.48
CA ASN A 260 -16.56 -5.29 -8.26
C ASN A 260 -15.81 -6.51 -8.83
N ASP A 261 -14.66 -6.81 -8.26
CA ASP A 261 -13.82 -7.94 -8.66
C ASP A 261 -14.41 -9.29 -8.23
N ALA A 262 -14.32 -10.29 -9.09
CA ALA A 262 -14.78 -11.66 -8.80
C ALA A 262 -14.09 -12.29 -7.56
N ASN A 263 -12.89 -11.82 -7.20
CA ASN A 263 -12.15 -12.29 -6.03
C ASN A 263 -12.48 -11.51 -4.75
N GLY A 264 -13.29 -10.43 -4.81
CA GLY A 264 -13.74 -9.61 -3.70
C GLY A 264 -12.64 -8.82 -2.97
N VAL A 265 -11.43 -8.73 -3.52
CA VAL A 265 -10.28 -8.07 -2.86
C VAL A 265 -10.54 -6.58 -2.67
N GLY A 266 -11.01 -5.89 -3.72
CA GLY A 266 -11.36 -4.47 -3.66
C GLY A 266 -12.40 -4.18 -2.59
N LYS A 267 -13.48 -4.96 -2.58
CA LYS A 267 -14.54 -4.87 -1.58
C LYS A 267 -14.02 -5.08 -0.16
N ASN A 268 -13.20 -6.09 0.07
CA ASN A 268 -12.68 -6.41 1.41
C ASN A 268 -11.88 -5.25 2.02
N TYR A 269 -10.98 -4.63 1.24
CA TYR A 269 -10.21 -3.48 1.72
C TYR A 269 -11.09 -2.22 1.90
N ALA A 270 -12.09 -2.02 1.05
CA ALA A 270 -13.04 -0.93 1.20
C ALA A 270 -13.88 -1.09 2.49
N ASP A 271 -14.35 -2.31 2.80
CA ASP A 271 -15.09 -2.62 4.02
C ASP A 271 -14.20 -2.41 5.27
N GLN A 272 -12.92 -2.79 5.23
CA GLN A 272 -11.96 -2.51 6.31
C GLN A 272 -11.78 -1.01 6.55
N ALA A 273 -11.65 -0.22 5.48
CA ALA A 273 -11.54 1.22 5.57
C ALA A 273 -12.83 1.86 6.11
N SER A 274 -13.98 1.38 5.66
CA SER A 274 -15.31 1.79 6.15
C SER A 274 -15.43 1.57 7.65
N ALA A 275 -15.17 0.36 8.12
CA ALA A 275 -15.28 -0.02 9.52
C ALA A 275 -14.34 0.79 10.43
N LYS A 276 -13.12 1.09 9.95
CA LYS A 276 -12.09 1.78 10.74
C LYS A 276 -12.24 3.30 10.73
N PHE A 277 -12.63 3.88 9.61
CA PHE A 277 -12.57 5.33 9.38
C PHE A 277 -13.93 5.97 9.09
N GLY A 278 -15.03 5.20 9.11
CA GLY A 278 -16.39 5.71 8.89
C GLY A 278 -16.60 6.20 7.45
N ALA A 279 -15.99 5.54 6.45
CA ALA A 279 -16.23 5.83 5.05
C ALA A 279 -17.45 5.06 4.52
N THR A 280 -18.18 5.65 3.56
CA THR A 280 -19.24 4.95 2.82
C THR A 280 -18.63 4.14 1.69
N VAL A 281 -19.12 2.92 1.43
CA VAL A 281 -18.64 2.10 0.29
C VAL A 281 -19.73 2.02 -0.76
N ILE A 282 -19.36 2.28 -2.00
CA ILE A 282 -20.19 2.08 -3.20
C ILE A 282 -19.48 1.08 -4.10
N ILE A 283 -20.21 0.14 -4.67
CA ILE A 283 -19.69 -0.88 -5.60
C ILE A 283 -20.63 -0.92 -6.80
N PRO A 284 -20.12 -0.84 -8.05
CA PRO A 284 -20.94 -1.07 -9.23
C PRO A 284 -21.65 -2.42 -9.15
N PRO A 285 -22.96 -2.50 -9.47
CA PRO A 285 -23.73 -3.72 -9.24
C PRO A 285 -23.44 -4.84 -10.26
N VAL A 286 -22.60 -4.61 -11.26
CA VAL A 286 -22.25 -5.59 -12.30
C VAL A 286 -20.91 -6.21 -11.99
N ASP A 287 -20.87 -7.53 -11.90
CA ASP A 287 -19.66 -8.30 -11.61
C ASP A 287 -18.54 -8.02 -12.62
N GLY A 288 -17.32 -7.85 -12.12
CA GLY A 288 -16.12 -7.61 -12.91
C GLY A 288 -15.97 -6.17 -13.45
N MET A 289 -16.86 -5.25 -13.09
CA MET A 289 -16.79 -3.85 -13.54
C MET A 289 -16.26 -2.91 -12.45
N ASP A 290 -15.38 -2.00 -12.86
CA ASP A 290 -15.11 -0.77 -12.13
C ASP A 290 -16.12 0.34 -12.52
N ALA A 291 -16.07 1.51 -11.88
CA ALA A 291 -17.01 2.60 -12.19
C ALA A 291 -16.84 3.15 -13.62
N ASN A 292 -15.62 3.12 -14.18
CA ASN A 292 -15.40 3.53 -15.58
C ASN A 292 -16.05 2.52 -16.54
N ASP A 293 -15.83 1.22 -16.32
CA ASP A 293 -16.41 0.18 -17.18
C ASP A 293 -17.95 0.18 -17.08
N TYR A 294 -18.49 0.46 -15.88
CA TYR A 294 -19.94 0.58 -15.65
C TYR A 294 -20.54 1.75 -16.47
N LEU A 295 -19.90 2.92 -16.48
CA LEU A 295 -20.31 4.05 -17.31
C LEU A 295 -20.20 3.75 -18.81
N LEU A 296 -19.07 3.14 -19.23
CA LEU A 296 -18.83 2.81 -20.64
C LEU A 296 -19.83 1.79 -21.19
N ALA A 297 -20.37 0.93 -20.34
CA ALA A 297 -21.46 0.00 -20.66
C ALA A 297 -22.83 0.70 -20.83
N GLY A 298 -22.89 2.02 -20.61
CA GLY A 298 -24.12 2.82 -20.79
C GLY A 298 -25.01 2.90 -19.56
N ASN A 299 -24.50 2.51 -18.37
CA ASN A 299 -25.24 2.60 -17.13
C ASN A 299 -25.18 4.00 -16.53
N ASP A 300 -26.15 4.35 -15.70
CA ASP A 300 -26.22 5.62 -14.99
C ASP A 300 -25.31 5.61 -13.75
N LEU A 301 -24.06 6.06 -13.95
CA LEU A 301 -23.10 6.16 -12.87
C LEU A 301 -23.44 7.34 -11.94
N SER A 302 -24.07 8.41 -12.41
CA SER A 302 -24.44 9.55 -11.58
C SER A 302 -25.42 9.13 -10.50
N ALA A 303 -26.48 8.41 -10.88
CA ALA A 303 -27.46 7.88 -9.90
C ALA A 303 -26.82 6.90 -8.91
N LEU A 304 -25.84 6.10 -9.34
CA LEU A 304 -25.11 5.19 -8.45
C LEU A 304 -24.25 5.94 -7.42
N LEU A 305 -23.62 7.04 -7.83
CA LEU A 305 -22.69 7.80 -7.00
C LEU A 305 -23.37 8.88 -6.15
N GLU A 306 -24.65 9.19 -6.42
CA GLU A 306 -25.43 10.07 -5.56
C GLU A 306 -25.45 9.45 -4.15
N PRO A 307 -24.86 10.14 -3.17
CA PRO A 307 -24.93 9.63 -1.82
C PRO A 307 -26.39 9.62 -1.38
N PRO A 308 -26.89 8.53 -0.79
CA PRO A 308 -28.25 8.54 -0.26
C PRO A 308 -28.40 9.80 0.59
N GLU A 309 -29.47 10.56 0.36
CA GLU A 309 -29.80 11.67 1.26
C GLU A 309 -29.70 11.15 2.68
N GLN A 310 -28.87 11.81 3.49
CA GLN A 310 -28.94 11.58 4.92
C GLN A 310 -30.30 12.15 5.36
N THR A 311 -31.34 11.38 5.17
CA THR A 311 -32.54 11.56 5.97
C THR A 311 -32.11 11.30 7.39
N PHE A 312 -31.97 12.35 8.17
CA PHE A 312 -31.79 12.24 9.61
C PHE A 312 -33.11 11.73 10.20
N ASP A 313 -33.39 10.44 9.92
CA ASP A 313 -34.56 9.72 10.41
C ASP A 313 -34.60 9.62 11.95
N TRP A 314 -33.53 10.14 12.60
CA TRP A 314 -33.46 10.29 14.05
C TRP A 314 -33.96 11.67 14.56
N LEU A 315 -34.25 12.63 13.69
CA LEU A 315 -35.07 13.77 14.02
C LEU A 315 -36.52 13.29 14.09
N LEU A 316 -36.79 12.48 15.08
CA LEU A 316 -38.17 12.18 15.46
C LEU A 316 -38.90 13.50 15.64
N ASP A 317 -40.00 13.68 14.95
CA ASP A 317 -40.95 14.75 15.21
C ASP A 317 -41.26 14.72 16.74
N GLY A 318 -41.47 15.88 17.33
CA GLY A 318 -41.70 15.98 18.76
C GLY A 318 -42.88 15.12 19.28
N ASN A 319 -43.74 14.61 18.41
CA ASN A 319 -44.81 13.66 18.71
C ASN A 319 -44.31 12.23 18.76
N ASP A 320 -43.37 11.83 17.91
CA ASP A 320 -42.74 10.50 17.95
C ASP A 320 -41.89 10.34 19.22
N PHE A 321 -41.25 11.43 19.66
CA PHE A 321 -40.48 11.44 20.91
C PHE A 321 -41.37 11.19 22.16
N ARG A 322 -42.65 11.66 22.15
CA ARG A 322 -43.59 11.45 23.23
C ARG A 322 -44.17 10.04 23.29
N ASN A 323 -44.19 9.34 22.17
CA ASN A 323 -44.84 8.03 22.03
C ASN A 323 -43.81 6.88 21.93
N SER A 324 -42.50 7.14 21.95
CA SER A 324 -41.50 6.09 21.94
C SER A 324 -41.32 5.45 23.31
N PRO A 325 -41.56 4.16 23.49
CA PRO A 325 -41.41 3.47 24.78
C PRO A 325 -39.93 3.15 25.11
N ALA A 326 -38.98 3.57 24.31
CA ALA A 326 -37.57 3.27 24.55
C ALA A 326 -36.95 4.26 25.55
N PRO A 327 -36.25 3.78 26.59
CA PRO A 327 -35.57 4.66 27.53
C PRO A 327 -34.45 5.43 26.79
N ILE A 328 -34.42 6.75 26.99
CA ILE A 328 -33.52 7.73 26.44
C ILE A 328 -32.03 7.53 26.88
N SER A 329 -31.60 6.30 27.09
CA SER A 329 -30.24 6.02 27.59
C SER A 329 -29.10 6.23 26.54
N TRP A 330 -29.45 6.72 25.33
CA TRP A 330 -28.50 6.70 24.21
C TRP A 330 -28.25 8.03 23.51
N LEU A 331 -28.83 9.12 23.98
CA LEU A 331 -28.73 10.35 23.19
C LEU A 331 -27.33 10.93 23.13
N ILE A 332 -26.48 10.79 24.15
CA ILE A 332 -25.04 11.12 24.06
C ILE A 332 -24.30 10.43 25.22
N LYS A 333 -23.49 9.44 24.94
CA LYS A 333 -22.64 8.79 25.93
C LYS A 333 -21.60 9.81 26.41
N GLY A 334 -21.80 10.34 27.62
CA GLY A 334 -20.87 11.27 28.29
C GLY A 334 -21.34 12.71 28.47
N TRP A 335 -22.55 13.09 28.01
CA TRP A 335 -23.02 14.49 28.08
C TRP A 335 -24.18 14.77 29.04
N MET A 336 -24.86 13.78 29.54
CA MET A 336 -25.76 13.97 30.64
C MET A 336 -25.56 12.87 31.68
N GLN A 337 -25.06 13.22 32.85
CA GLN A 337 -25.24 12.42 34.06
C GLN A 337 -26.72 12.48 34.43
N ASN A 338 -27.33 11.32 34.58
CA ASN A 338 -28.61 11.21 35.28
C ASN A 338 -28.43 11.74 36.71
N ASN A 339 -28.90 12.94 36.98
CA ASN A 339 -29.27 13.35 38.32
C ASN A 339 -30.78 13.14 38.43
N SER A 340 -31.19 12.02 38.98
CA SER A 340 -32.49 11.86 39.62
C SER A 340 -32.33 12.02 41.10
#